data_053b13105aba6133b2bc1846314effc0
#
_entry.id   053b13105aba6133b2bc1846314effc0
#
_cell.length_a   1.000
_cell.length_b   1.000
_cell.length_c   1.000
_cell.angle_alpha   90.00
_cell.angle_beta   90.00
_cell.angle_gamma   90.00
#
_symmetry.space_group_name_H-M   'P 1'
#
loop_
_entity.id
_entity.type
_entity.pdbx_description
1 polymer ?
#
loop_
_entity_poly.entity_id
_entity_poly.type
_entity_poly.pdbx_seq_one_letter_code
_entity_poly.pdbx_strand_id
1 'polypeptide(L)'
;MDETGHVVRAAIDVLPREAGVTRRGFAVGAGLAAGALLAAGIAGRVAPWREWLGAAGDKLGSVDLVPGGSGVTVRDYTLHSRCVEGPVGYSIAWPPGARPGDPLPVCFALPGRGGGPPMGFADHAARLVERGESQPYAVVGVDGGVSYWHARASGEDRLSMLLREVIPLCARRFKLGGDGRKRAIIGWSMGGYGSLLAAETEPKLFAAVVAVSPAVWTSYDAMMLGPRDAFDSAADFAEHDVIGHADRLAGVNLRVDCGRSDPFYGYVTHLVAALPEPPSGGYSRGGHDQDYWQRVAPAEAKFIGRAWG
;
A
#
# COMPACT_ATOMS: atom_id res chain seq x y z
N MET A 1 18.32 -50.56 27.27
CA MET A 1 18.80 -51.16 26.01
C MET A 1 17.74 -50.83 25.00
N ASP A 2 18.10 -49.94 24.10
CA ASP A 2 17.21 -49.20 23.23
C ASP A 2 17.08 -49.91 21.86
N GLU A 3 15.87 -50.34 21.52
CA GLU A 3 15.55 -51.10 20.30
C GLU A 3 15.47 -50.22 19.02
N THR A 4 15.83 -48.96 19.09
CA THR A 4 15.71 -48.02 17.93
C THR A 4 16.96 -47.95 17.03
N GLY A 5 18.03 -48.69 17.38
CA GLY A 5 19.32 -48.65 16.66
C GLY A 5 19.41 -49.49 15.37
N HIS A 6 18.50 -50.41 15.11
CA HIS A 6 18.64 -51.40 14.01
C HIS A 6 17.88 -51.09 12.71
N VAL A 7 16.90 -50.20 12.71
CA VAL A 7 16.05 -49.94 11.52
C VAL A 7 16.70 -48.98 10.54
N VAL A 8 17.63 -48.14 10.99
CA VAL A 8 18.26 -47.11 10.12
C VAL A 8 19.42 -47.66 9.26
N ARG A 9 19.97 -48.85 9.60
CA ARG A 9 21.11 -49.41 8.87
C ARG A 9 20.75 -50.26 7.63
N ALA A 10 19.53 -50.74 7.52
CA ALA A 10 19.10 -51.61 6.41
C ALA A 10 18.69 -50.86 5.12
N ALA A 11 18.47 -49.57 5.17
CA ALA A 11 18.00 -48.79 4.03
C ALA A 11 19.13 -48.14 3.16
N ILE A 12 20.41 -48.38 3.53
CA ILE A 12 21.56 -47.69 2.93
C ILE A 12 22.31 -48.52 1.87
N ASP A 13 22.04 -49.81 1.76
CA ASP A 13 22.90 -50.76 0.96
C ASP A 13 22.37 -51.13 -0.43
N VAL A 14 21.37 -50.47 -1.01
CA VAL A 14 20.82 -50.83 -2.33
C VAL A 14 20.90 -49.67 -3.29
N LEU A 15 22.10 -49.18 -3.57
CA LEU A 15 22.35 -48.33 -4.77
C LEU A 15 23.65 -48.77 -5.46
N PRO A 16 23.63 -48.98 -6.81
CA PRO A 16 24.81 -49.39 -7.55
C PRO A 16 25.90 -48.32 -7.56
N ARG A 17 27.14 -48.76 -7.42
CA ARG A 17 28.34 -47.92 -7.53
C ARG A 17 28.63 -47.68 -9.02
N GLU A 18 28.33 -46.48 -9.49
CA GLU A 18 29.00 -45.95 -10.69
C GLU A 18 29.45 -44.52 -10.49
N ALA A 19 30.72 -44.31 -10.87
CA ALA A 19 31.45 -43.08 -11.12
C ALA A 19 31.40 -41.93 -10.08
N GLY A 20 32.34 -41.94 -9.18
CA GLY A 20 33.14 -40.76 -8.76
C GLY A 20 32.51 -39.57 -8.05
N VAL A 21 31.23 -39.58 -7.71
CA VAL A 21 30.57 -38.47 -7.03
C VAL A 21 30.21 -38.90 -5.61
N THR A 22 30.81 -38.24 -4.62
CA THR A 22 30.51 -38.52 -3.22
C THR A 22 29.09 -38.06 -2.88
N ARG A 23 28.42 -38.78 -1.95
CA ARG A 23 27.05 -38.47 -1.49
C ARG A 23 26.86 -37.01 -1.04
N ARG A 24 27.89 -36.34 -0.57
CA ARG A 24 27.88 -34.90 -0.24
C ARG A 24 27.79 -34.00 -1.46
N GLY A 25 28.39 -34.38 -2.58
CA GLY A 25 28.36 -33.60 -3.81
C GLY A 25 26.99 -33.60 -4.49
N PHE A 26 26.23 -34.72 -4.41
CA PHE A 26 24.91 -34.81 -5.04
C PHE A 26 23.84 -34.00 -4.29
N ALA A 27 23.85 -34.04 -2.96
CA ALA A 27 22.90 -33.24 -2.15
C ALA A 27 23.14 -31.73 -2.30
N VAL A 28 24.41 -31.30 -2.40
CA VAL A 28 24.77 -29.89 -2.64
C VAL A 28 24.44 -29.48 -4.07
N GLY A 29 24.64 -30.38 -5.06
CA GLY A 29 24.32 -30.11 -6.45
C GLY A 29 22.81 -29.97 -6.71
N ALA A 30 21.98 -30.84 -6.11
CA ALA A 30 20.54 -30.76 -6.21
C ALA A 30 19.96 -29.53 -5.49
N GLY A 31 20.50 -29.19 -4.31
CA GLY A 31 20.11 -27.99 -3.58
C GLY A 31 20.48 -26.70 -4.33
N LEU A 32 21.67 -26.65 -4.93
CA LEU A 32 22.11 -25.49 -5.71
C LEU A 32 21.34 -25.36 -7.03
N ALA A 33 20.97 -26.46 -7.69
CA ALA A 33 20.17 -26.41 -8.91
C ALA A 33 18.73 -25.95 -8.61
N ALA A 34 18.11 -26.43 -7.54
CA ALA A 34 16.78 -25.96 -7.12
C ALA A 34 16.81 -24.51 -6.64
N GLY A 35 17.83 -24.14 -5.88
CA GLY A 35 18.05 -22.75 -5.46
C GLY A 35 18.35 -21.80 -6.62
N ALA A 36 19.12 -22.24 -7.62
CA ALA A 36 19.42 -21.45 -8.81
C ALA A 36 18.21 -21.29 -9.74
N LEU A 37 17.33 -22.29 -9.86
CA LEU A 37 16.10 -22.19 -10.63
C LEU A 37 15.06 -21.30 -9.96
N LEU A 38 14.95 -21.34 -8.63
CA LEU A 38 14.12 -20.41 -7.87
C LEU A 38 14.69 -18.99 -7.92
N ALA A 39 16.02 -18.84 -7.76
CA ALA A 39 16.67 -17.54 -7.86
C ALA A 39 16.60 -16.95 -9.28
N ALA A 40 16.71 -17.75 -10.33
CA ALA A 40 16.56 -17.31 -11.72
C ALA A 40 15.12 -16.91 -12.05
N GLY A 41 14.12 -17.64 -11.53
CA GLY A 41 12.71 -17.28 -11.67
C GLY A 41 12.32 -15.99 -10.94
N ILE A 42 12.93 -15.76 -9.78
CA ILE A 42 12.75 -14.54 -8.98
C ILE A 42 13.60 -13.41 -9.53
N ALA A 43 14.85 -13.66 -9.93
CA ALA A 43 15.76 -12.66 -10.49
C ALA A 43 15.24 -12.08 -11.82
N GLY A 44 14.60 -12.88 -12.67
CA GLY A 44 13.99 -12.40 -13.91
C GLY A 44 12.79 -11.48 -13.68
N ARG A 45 12.13 -11.54 -12.50
CA ARG A 45 11.03 -10.66 -12.09
C ARG A 45 11.48 -9.49 -11.22
N VAL A 46 12.70 -9.51 -10.69
CA VAL A 46 13.27 -8.53 -9.75
C VAL A 46 14.24 -7.56 -10.43
N ALA A 47 14.78 -7.92 -11.62
CA ALA A 47 15.60 -6.99 -12.40
C ALA A 47 14.93 -5.60 -12.61
N PRO A 48 13.61 -5.52 -12.91
CA PRO A 48 12.89 -4.24 -13.00
C PRO A 48 12.90 -3.43 -11.69
N TRP A 49 12.94 -4.08 -10.53
CA TRP A 49 12.94 -3.41 -9.24
C TRP A 49 14.18 -2.56 -8.98
N ARG A 50 15.37 -3.07 -9.31
CA ARG A 50 16.63 -2.36 -9.09
C ARG A 50 16.78 -1.17 -10.03
N GLU A 51 16.38 -1.33 -11.29
CA GLU A 51 16.36 -0.24 -12.26
C GLU A 51 15.30 0.79 -11.90
N TRP A 52 14.12 0.35 -11.42
CA TRP A 52 13.05 1.22 -11.01
C TRP A 52 13.37 1.99 -9.71
N LEU A 53 13.92 1.35 -8.67
CA LEU A 53 14.35 2.03 -7.44
C LEU A 53 15.49 3.02 -7.72
N GLY A 54 16.41 2.72 -8.66
CA GLY A 54 17.46 3.64 -9.09
C GLY A 54 16.93 4.82 -9.91
N ALA A 55 15.92 4.60 -10.76
CA ALA A 55 15.33 5.63 -11.61
C ALA A 55 14.21 6.43 -10.91
N ALA A 56 13.54 5.82 -9.94
CA ALA A 56 12.39 6.37 -9.23
C ALA A 56 12.77 7.10 -7.93
N GLY A 57 13.97 6.86 -7.40
CA GLY A 57 14.44 7.49 -6.16
C GLY A 57 14.38 9.01 -6.16
N ASP A 58 14.49 9.62 -7.35
CA ASP A 58 14.43 11.08 -7.52
C ASP A 58 13.08 11.60 -8.03
N LYS A 59 12.13 10.74 -8.42
CA LYS A 59 10.87 11.16 -9.09
C LYS A 59 9.58 10.68 -8.44
N LEU A 60 9.62 9.83 -7.43
CA LEU A 60 8.42 9.34 -6.72
C LEU A 60 7.87 10.34 -5.70
N GLY A 61 8.54 11.46 -5.51
CA GLY A 61 8.22 12.44 -4.47
C GLY A 61 6.96 13.27 -4.68
N SER A 62 6.38 13.34 -5.86
CA SER A 62 5.16 14.12 -6.10
C SER A 62 4.19 13.34 -6.97
N VAL A 63 3.09 12.91 -6.36
CA VAL A 63 1.90 12.56 -7.13
C VAL A 63 1.26 13.87 -7.59
N ASP A 64 1.86 14.55 -8.57
CA ASP A 64 1.27 15.70 -9.25
C ASP A 64 0.15 15.19 -10.17
N LEU A 65 -0.98 14.86 -9.57
CA LEU A 65 -2.18 14.54 -10.31
C LEU A 65 -2.78 15.85 -10.84
N VAL A 66 -2.30 16.25 -11.99
CA VAL A 66 -2.79 17.34 -12.88
C VAL A 66 -3.12 18.69 -12.25
N PRO A 67 -2.57 19.76 -12.77
CA PRO A 67 -2.86 21.12 -12.35
C PRO A 67 -4.16 21.64 -12.92
N GLY A 68 -4.95 22.28 -12.05
CA GLY A 68 -5.60 23.53 -12.35
C GLY A 68 -6.81 23.56 -13.29
N GLY A 69 -7.79 24.29 -12.84
CA GLY A 69 -8.98 24.67 -13.60
C GLY A 69 -10.29 24.17 -12.97
N SER A 70 -10.21 23.33 -11.95
CA SER A 70 -11.39 22.74 -11.30
C SER A 70 -12.03 23.61 -10.20
N GLY A 71 -11.51 24.81 -9.95
CA GLY A 71 -12.00 25.69 -8.86
C GLY A 71 -11.72 25.17 -7.44
N VAL A 72 -10.87 24.17 -7.31
CA VAL A 72 -10.42 23.63 -6.02
C VAL A 72 -9.53 24.64 -5.30
N THR A 73 -9.75 24.82 -4.00
CA THR A 73 -8.90 25.68 -3.16
C THR A 73 -8.04 24.79 -2.26
N VAL A 74 -6.72 24.84 -2.43
CA VAL A 74 -5.76 24.10 -1.60
C VAL A 74 -5.11 25.02 -0.57
N ARG A 75 -4.94 24.53 0.66
CA ARG A 75 -4.19 25.20 1.73
C ARG A 75 -3.30 24.21 2.45
N ASP A 76 -2.08 24.64 2.72
CA ASP A 76 -1.07 23.87 3.43
C ASP A 76 -1.06 24.21 4.91
N TYR A 77 -0.77 23.19 5.72
CA TYR A 77 -0.72 23.27 7.18
C TYR A 77 0.42 22.41 7.71
N THR A 78 0.79 22.68 8.95
CA THR A 78 1.76 21.86 9.69
C THR A 78 1.13 21.40 11.00
N LEU A 79 1.31 20.12 11.31
CA LEU A 79 1.02 19.51 12.60
C LEU A 79 2.34 19.19 13.31
N HIS A 80 2.48 19.52 14.58
CA HIS A 80 3.52 18.94 15.42
C HIS A 80 3.00 17.63 15.99
N SER A 81 3.43 16.54 15.38
CA SER A 81 2.99 15.18 15.72
C SER A 81 3.80 14.65 16.90
N ARG A 82 3.12 14.01 17.85
CA ARG A 82 3.74 13.23 18.93
C ARG A 82 4.14 11.82 18.46
N CYS A 83 3.43 11.31 17.45
CA CYS A 83 3.68 9.98 16.89
C CYS A 83 4.88 9.95 15.95
N VAL A 84 5.33 11.11 15.45
CA VAL A 84 6.48 11.25 14.53
C VAL A 84 7.59 12.07 15.18
N GLU A 85 7.32 12.61 16.38
CA GLU A 85 8.24 13.48 17.16
C GLU A 85 8.74 14.71 16.39
N GLY A 86 7.86 15.29 15.52
CA GLY A 86 8.27 16.41 14.68
C GLY A 86 7.15 17.05 13.87
N PRO A 87 7.51 18.03 13.03
CA PRO A 87 6.55 18.68 12.15
C PRO A 87 6.16 17.74 11.00
N VAL A 88 4.87 17.64 10.72
CA VAL A 88 4.29 16.92 9.60
C VAL A 88 3.46 17.86 8.76
N GLY A 89 3.78 17.96 7.46
CA GLY A 89 3.00 18.72 6.49
C GLY A 89 1.70 17.98 6.14
N TYR A 90 0.61 18.75 6.01
CA TYR A 90 -0.62 18.26 5.42
C TYR A 90 -1.30 19.37 4.64
N SER A 91 -2.02 19.00 3.60
CA SER A 91 -2.76 19.94 2.76
C SER A 91 -4.23 19.56 2.73
N ILE A 92 -5.09 20.56 2.66
CA ILE A 92 -6.53 20.36 2.49
C ILE A 92 -6.96 21.03 1.19
N ALA A 93 -7.63 20.27 0.34
CA ALA A 93 -8.29 20.76 -0.86
C ALA A 93 -9.80 20.80 -0.61
N TRP A 94 -10.39 21.98 -0.71
CA TRP A 94 -11.83 22.18 -0.67
C TRP A 94 -12.42 22.15 -2.09
N PRO A 95 -13.55 21.46 -2.28
CA PRO A 95 -14.24 21.47 -3.57
C PRO A 95 -14.75 22.86 -3.93
N PRO A 96 -15.06 23.13 -5.22
CA PRO A 96 -15.57 24.41 -5.67
C PRO A 96 -16.77 24.88 -4.85
N GLY A 97 -16.76 26.15 -4.46
CA GLY A 97 -17.82 26.77 -3.68
C GLY A 97 -17.80 26.51 -2.17
N ALA A 98 -17.00 25.55 -1.70
CA ALA A 98 -16.87 25.26 -0.27
C ALA A 98 -15.80 26.12 0.40
N ARG A 99 -15.94 26.33 1.71
CA ARG A 99 -15.04 27.14 2.54
C ARG A 99 -14.54 26.36 3.75
N PRO A 100 -13.36 26.71 4.31
CA PRO A 100 -12.91 26.17 5.56
C PRO A 100 -13.97 26.35 6.67
N GLY A 101 -14.36 25.22 7.29
CA GLY A 101 -15.39 25.21 8.33
C GLY A 101 -16.76 24.74 7.86
N ASP A 102 -16.97 24.57 6.56
CA ASP A 102 -18.16 23.90 6.04
C ASP A 102 -18.09 22.40 6.40
N PRO A 103 -19.16 21.79 6.88
CA PRO A 103 -19.17 20.36 7.20
C PRO A 103 -19.22 19.53 5.92
N LEU A 104 -18.14 18.84 5.61
CA LEU A 104 -18.00 18.02 4.39
C LEU A 104 -17.59 16.58 4.73
N PRO A 105 -17.96 15.61 3.87
CA PRO A 105 -17.24 14.36 3.79
C PRO A 105 -15.77 14.62 3.42
N VAL A 106 -14.89 13.68 3.75
CA VAL A 106 -13.45 13.82 3.49
C VAL A 106 -12.84 12.53 2.99
N CYS A 107 -11.95 12.67 2.02
CA CYS A 107 -11.06 11.62 1.56
C CYS A 107 -9.62 11.93 2.05
N PHE A 108 -9.04 11.04 2.86
CA PHE A 108 -7.63 11.10 3.22
C PHE A 108 -6.81 10.46 2.12
N ALA A 109 -5.82 11.18 1.58
CA ALA A 109 -5.01 10.78 0.45
C ALA A 109 -3.56 10.56 0.89
N LEU A 110 -3.09 9.33 0.77
CA LEU A 110 -1.78 8.88 1.23
C LEU A 110 -0.79 8.77 0.08
N PRO A 111 0.33 9.48 0.12
CA PRO A 111 1.33 9.47 -0.94
C PRO A 111 2.10 8.15 -1.01
N GLY A 112 2.78 7.93 -2.13
CA GLY A 112 3.86 6.98 -2.25
C GLY A 112 5.07 7.37 -1.39
N ARG A 113 6.06 6.50 -1.34
CA ARG A 113 7.27 6.67 -0.52
C ARG A 113 8.02 7.96 -0.86
N GLY A 114 8.26 8.79 0.16
CA GLY A 114 8.93 10.09 0.01
C GLY A 114 8.09 11.15 -0.70
N GLY A 115 6.81 10.86 -1.00
CA GLY A 115 5.91 11.79 -1.65
C GLY A 115 5.26 12.77 -0.67
N GLY A 116 5.03 13.99 -1.17
CA GLY A 116 4.18 14.97 -0.49
C GLY A 116 2.68 14.70 -0.69
N PRO A 117 1.81 15.54 -0.09
CA PRO A 117 0.36 15.42 -0.19
C PRO A 117 -0.15 15.31 -1.64
N PRO A 118 -0.88 14.26 -2.02
CA PRO A 118 -1.30 14.03 -3.40
C PRO A 118 -2.55 14.85 -3.79
N MET A 119 -2.42 16.17 -3.81
CA MET A 119 -3.55 17.10 -3.92
C MET A 119 -4.23 17.10 -5.30
N GLY A 120 -3.55 16.72 -6.37
CA GLY A 120 -4.15 16.63 -7.72
C GLY A 120 -5.33 15.64 -7.83
N PHE A 121 -5.48 14.72 -6.88
CA PHE A 121 -6.66 13.86 -6.81
C PHE A 121 -7.96 14.67 -6.58
N ALA A 122 -7.89 15.80 -5.90
CA ALA A 122 -9.02 16.68 -5.65
C ALA A 122 -9.64 17.25 -6.96
N ASP A 123 -8.84 17.44 -8.00
CA ASP A 123 -9.35 17.90 -9.31
C ASP A 123 -10.25 16.85 -9.98
N HIS A 124 -9.93 15.56 -9.83
CA HIS A 124 -10.80 14.47 -10.32
C HIS A 124 -12.12 14.44 -9.56
N ALA A 125 -12.08 14.63 -8.24
CA ALA A 125 -13.26 14.73 -7.40
C ALA A 125 -14.15 15.93 -7.80
N ALA A 126 -13.54 17.11 -7.96
CA ALA A 126 -14.24 18.34 -8.34
C ALA A 126 -14.97 18.21 -9.69
N ARG A 127 -14.32 17.62 -10.70
CA ARG A 127 -14.93 17.35 -12.01
C ARG A 127 -16.15 16.44 -11.94
N LEU A 128 -16.19 15.49 -11.01
CA LEU A 128 -17.34 14.63 -10.77
C LEU A 128 -18.49 15.42 -10.15
N VAL A 129 -18.17 16.34 -9.23
CA VAL A 129 -19.15 17.26 -8.62
C VAL A 129 -19.76 18.17 -9.68
N GLU A 130 -18.93 18.78 -10.53
CA GLU A 130 -19.39 19.63 -11.64
C GLU A 130 -20.36 18.90 -12.60
N ARG A 131 -20.15 17.60 -12.81
CA ARG A 131 -21.03 16.76 -13.65
C ARG A 131 -22.23 16.20 -12.92
N GLY A 132 -22.40 16.50 -11.62
CA GLY A 132 -23.47 15.93 -10.79
C GLY A 132 -23.33 14.41 -10.51
N GLU A 133 -22.12 13.87 -10.68
CA GLU A 133 -21.82 12.44 -10.49
C GLU A 133 -21.37 12.11 -9.06
N SER A 134 -21.09 13.10 -8.24
CA SER A 134 -20.68 13.00 -6.85
C SER A 134 -21.15 14.20 -6.03
N GLN A 135 -21.40 13.99 -4.74
CA GLN A 135 -21.52 15.11 -3.82
C GLN A 135 -20.14 15.72 -3.53
N PRO A 136 -20.08 17.01 -3.11
CA PRO A 136 -18.83 17.66 -2.74
C PRO A 136 -18.17 17.00 -1.53
N TYR A 137 -16.85 16.80 -1.58
CA TYR A 137 -16.04 16.35 -0.46
C TYR A 137 -14.65 16.99 -0.48
N ALA A 138 -14.05 17.15 0.69
CA ALA A 138 -12.69 17.62 0.83
C ALA A 138 -11.68 16.48 0.62
N VAL A 139 -10.47 16.82 0.15
CA VAL A 139 -9.35 15.88 0.12
C VAL A 139 -8.28 16.38 1.09
N VAL A 140 -7.82 15.51 1.98
CA VAL A 140 -6.73 15.79 2.92
C VAL A 140 -5.54 14.92 2.57
N GLY A 141 -4.49 15.53 2.04
CA GLY A 141 -3.22 14.86 1.81
C GLY A 141 -2.28 15.06 2.99
N VAL A 142 -1.53 14.02 3.33
CA VAL A 142 -0.60 14.03 4.47
C VAL A 142 0.78 13.62 4.00
N ASP A 143 1.83 14.25 4.51
CA ASP A 143 3.19 13.78 4.28
C ASP A 143 3.38 12.38 4.86
N GLY A 144 3.70 11.43 3.99
CA GLY A 144 3.84 10.01 4.32
C GLY A 144 5.25 9.60 4.74
N GLY A 145 6.27 10.46 4.56
CA GLY A 145 7.66 10.07 4.79
C GLY A 145 8.07 8.82 4.02
N VAL A 146 8.84 7.94 4.68
CA VAL A 146 9.38 6.71 4.07
C VAL A 146 9.16 5.46 4.93
N SER A 147 8.42 5.57 6.03
CA SER A 147 8.33 4.56 7.11
C SER A 147 7.25 3.50 6.91
N TYR A 148 6.60 3.45 5.75
CA TYR A 148 5.56 2.46 5.43
C TYR A 148 4.37 2.44 6.39
N TRP A 149 4.00 3.59 6.95
CA TRP A 149 2.78 3.82 7.73
C TRP A 149 2.60 3.01 9.02
N HIS A 150 3.47 2.09 9.39
CA HIS A 150 3.40 1.37 10.67
C HIS A 150 4.39 1.93 11.70
N ALA A 151 4.24 1.50 12.95
CA ALA A 151 5.16 1.86 14.02
C ALA A 151 6.55 1.27 13.74
N ARG A 152 7.60 2.08 13.90
CA ARG A 152 8.98 1.70 13.62
C ARG A 152 9.81 1.65 14.89
N ALA A 153 10.87 0.85 14.88
CA ALA A 153 11.84 0.80 15.97
C ALA A 153 12.51 2.17 16.25
N SER A 154 12.49 3.08 15.27
CA SER A 154 12.92 4.47 15.45
C SER A 154 12.02 5.32 16.35
N GLY A 155 10.82 4.84 16.67
CA GLY A 155 9.77 5.59 17.38
C GLY A 155 8.78 6.31 16.45
N GLU A 156 9.03 6.36 15.14
CA GLU A 156 8.10 6.92 14.18
C GLU A 156 6.88 6.01 13.99
N ASP A 157 5.66 6.56 14.15
CA ASP A 157 4.38 5.85 13.93
C ASP A 157 3.42 6.72 13.13
N ARG A 158 3.50 6.62 11.80
CA ARG A 158 2.65 7.42 10.90
C ARG A 158 1.21 6.93 10.84
N LEU A 159 0.94 5.67 11.13
CA LEU A 159 -0.43 5.19 11.23
C LEU A 159 -1.15 5.83 12.43
N SER A 160 -0.52 5.80 13.61
CA SER A 160 -1.07 6.49 14.77
C SER A 160 -1.18 8.00 14.55
N MET A 161 -0.22 8.63 13.89
CA MET A 161 -0.30 10.05 13.50
C MET A 161 -1.55 10.30 12.64
N LEU A 162 -1.81 9.49 11.62
CA LEU A 162 -3.00 9.62 10.78
C LEU A 162 -4.28 9.40 11.60
N LEU A 163 -4.39 8.26 12.29
CA LEU A 163 -5.63 7.82 12.94
C LEU A 163 -5.97 8.64 14.19
N ARG A 164 -4.97 9.02 14.98
CA ARG A 164 -5.18 9.64 16.31
C ARG A 164 -4.94 11.15 16.32
N GLU A 165 -4.22 11.70 15.35
CA GLU A 165 -3.92 13.12 15.30
C GLU A 165 -4.57 13.82 14.11
N VAL A 166 -4.28 13.43 12.85
CA VAL A 166 -4.75 14.11 11.64
C VAL A 166 -6.26 14.01 11.47
N ILE A 167 -6.82 12.79 11.52
CA ILE A 167 -8.27 12.58 11.36
C ILE A 167 -9.08 13.34 12.43
N PRO A 168 -8.76 13.22 13.72
CA PRO A 168 -9.45 14.01 14.75
C PRO A 168 -9.23 15.52 14.63
N LEU A 169 -8.05 15.97 14.18
CA LEU A 169 -7.78 17.38 13.93
C LEU A 169 -8.70 17.92 12.83
N CYS A 170 -8.81 17.21 11.70
CA CYS A 170 -9.67 17.59 10.59
C CYS A 170 -11.13 17.68 10.99
N ALA A 171 -11.62 16.73 11.79
CA ALA A 171 -12.98 16.72 12.31
C ALA A 171 -13.25 17.93 13.24
N ARG A 172 -12.37 18.19 14.18
CA ARG A 172 -12.57 19.27 15.18
C ARG A 172 -12.36 20.66 14.60
N ARG A 173 -11.27 20.86 13.84
CA ARG A 173 -10.86 22.21 13.38
C ARG A 173 -11.58 22.64 12.12
N PHE A 174 -11.83 21.70 11.21
CA PHE A 174 -12.34 21.99 9.88
C PHE A 174 -13.74 21.39 9.61
N LYS A 175 -14.31 20.66 10.56
CA LYS A 175 -15.60 19.96 10.46
C LYS A 175 -15.64 18.92 9.31
N LEU A 176 -14.48 18.34 8.98
CA LEU A 176 -14.35 17.36 7.91
C LEU A 176 -14.54 15.93 8.44
N GLY A 177 -15.35 15.14 7.72
CA GLY A 177 -15.51 13.72 7.96
C GLY A 177 -16.28 13.33 9.22
N GLY A 178 -16.93 14.23 9.93
CA GLY A 178 -17.81 14.05 11.11
C GLY A 178 -17.75 12.67 11.78
N ASP A 179 -18.62 11.77 11.39
CA ASP A 179 -18.60 10.34 11.76
C ASP A 179 -17.88 9.48 10.68
N GLY A 180 -17.61 8.21 10.97
CA GLY A 180 -16.89 7.29 10.08
C GLY A 180 -17.57 7.08 8.72
N ARG A 181 -18.88 7.28 8.61
CA ARG A 181 -19.63 7.18 7.35
C ARG A 181 -19.33 8.32 6.37
N LYS A 182 -18.66 9.36 6.80
CA LYS A 182 -18.26 10.52 6.00
C LYS A 182 -16.75 10.60 5.76
N ARG A 183 -16.03 9.50 5.97
CA ARG A 183 -14.59 9.40 5.73
C ARG A 183 -14.31 8.35 4.69
N ALA A 184 -13.37 8.64 3.79
CA ALA A 184 -12.75 7.68 2.89
C ALA A 184 -11.24 7.80 2.98
N ILE A 185 -10.54 6.79 2.48
CA ILE A 185 -9.10 6.79 2.37
C ILE A 185 -8.67 6.25 1.01
N ILE A 186 -7.68 6.88 0.40
CA ILE A 186 -7.04 6.44 -0.83
C ILE A 186 -5.53 6.55 -0.69
N GLY A 187 -4.78 5.64 -1.29
CA GLY A 187 -3.33 5.77 -1.32
C GLY A 187 -2.69 5.06 -2.48
N TRP A 188 -1.50 5.53 -2.86
CA TRP A 188 -0.70 5.03 -3.97
C TRP A 188 0.58 4.38 -3.47
N SER A 189 0.95 3.22 -4.00
CA SER A 189 2.21 2.53 -3.65
C SER A 189 2.30 2.28 -2.13
N MET A 190 3.28 2.87 -1.44
CA MET A 190 3.38 2.87 0.02
C MET A 190 2.10 3.40 0.68
N GLY A 191 1.47 4.44 0.12
CA GLY A 191 0.18 4.94 0.60
C GLY A 191 -0.97 3.96 0.37
N GLY A 192 -0.93 3.17 -0.70
CA GLY A 192 -1.87 2.09 -0.95
C GLY A 192 -1.79 0.99 0.11
N TYR A 193 -0.58 0.61 0.49
CA TYR A 193 -0.34 -0.25 1.65
C TYR A 193 -0.89 0.41 2.94
N GLY A 194 -0.59 1.68 3.17
CA GLY A 194 -1.07 2.42 4.34
C GLY A 194 -2.59 2.52 4.41
N SER A 195 -3.29 2.62 3.28
CA SER A 195 -4.76 2.62 3.23
C SER A 195 -5.34 1.27 3.66
N LEU A 196 -4.73 0.17 3.24
CA LEU A 196 -5.11 -1.19 3.65
C LEU A 196 -4.86 -1.39 5.14
N LEU A 197 -3.67 -1.02 5.62
CA LEU A 197 -3.29 -1.15 7.03
C LEU A 197 -4.19 -0.30 7.95
N ALA A 198 -4.57 0.91 7.52
CA ALA A 198 -5.51 1.75 8.26
C ALA A 198 -6.91 1.12 8.34
N ALA A 199 -7.39 0.51 7.25
CA ALA A 199 -8.67 -0.19 7.23
C ALA A 199 -8.64 -1.49 8.02
N GLU A 200 -7.54 -2.22 8.02
CA GLU A 200 -7.34 -3.42 8.84
C GLU A 200 -7.34 -3.09 10.33
N THR A 201 -6.71 -1.97 10.70
CA THR A 201 -6.64 -1.50 12.10
C THR A 201 -7.98 -0.96 12.59
N GLU A 202 -8.71 -0.24 11.73
CA GLU A 202 -9.98 0.43 12.07
C GLU A 202 -11.03 0.19 10.96
N PRO A 203 -11.58 -1.04 10.82
CA PRO A 203 -12.44 -1.42 9.67
C PRO A 203 -13.71 -0.59 9.48
N LYS A 204 -14.18 0.08 10.56
CA LYS A 204 -15.41 0.90 10.54
C LYS A 204 -15.13 2.40 10.39
N LEU A 205 -13.86 2.80 10.29
CA LEU A 205 -13.49 4.21 10.27
C LEU A 205 -13.78 4.88 8.91
N PHE A 206 -13.79 4.10 7.84
CA PHE A 206 -13.93 4.60 6.47
C PHE A 206 -15.12 3.98 5.75
N ALA A 207 -15.91 4.80 5.07
CA ALA A 207 -17.02 4.36 4.20
C ALA A 207 -16.51 3.78 2.86
N ALA A 208 -15.29 4.14 2.45
CA ALA A 208 -14.60 3.61 1.28
C ALA A 208 -13.09 3.61 1.48
N VAL A 209 -12.44 2.56 1.00
CA VAL A 209 -10.98 2.37 1.01
C VAL A 209 -10.51 2.09 -0.40
N VAL A 210 -9.48 2.81 -0.86
CA VAL A 210 -8.92 2.63 -2.20
C VAL A 210 -7.41 2.41 -2.08
N ALA A 211 -6.93 1.29 -2.62
CA ALA A 211 -5.51 0.96 -2.69
C ALA A 211 -5.06 0.90 -4.15
N VAL A 212 -4.20 1.82 -4.56
CA VAL A 212 -3.72 1.95 -5.93
C VAL A 212 -2.29 1.48 -6.01
N SER A 213 -2.03 0.44 -6.81
CA SER A 213 -0.67 -0.13 -6.92
C SER A 213 -0.02 -0.37 -5.55
N PRO A 214 -0.73 -0.97 -4.56
CA PRO A 214 -0.24 -1.03 -3.18
C PRO A 214 1.09 -1.77 -3.08
N ALA A 215 2.02 -1.20 -2.32
CA ALA A 215 3.32 -1.80 -2.06
C ALA A 215 3.20 -2.90 -0.99
N VAL A 216 2.83 -4.09 -1.43
CA VAL A 216 2.62 -5.28 -0.61
C VAL A 216 3.51 -6.43 -1.07
N TRP A 217 3.80 -7.39 -0.19
CA TRP A 217 4.65 -8.54 -0.47
C TRP A 217 4.08 -9.79 0.18
N THR A 218 4.35 -10.96 -0.41
CA THR A 218 3.90 -12.26 0.10
C THR A 218 4.80 -12.84 1.20
N SER A 219 5.96 -12.23 1.46
CA SER A 219 6.89 -12.64 2.52
C SER A 219 7.94 -11.55 2.80
N TYR A 220 8.57 -11.62 3.96
CA TYR A 220 9.71 -10.76 4.30
C TYR A 220 10.87 -10.90 3.31
N ASP A 221 11.18 -12.13 2.88
CA ASP A 221 12.25 -12.37 1.91
C ASP A 221 11.94 -11.74 0.54
N ALA A 222 10.67 -11.77 0.12
CA ALA A 222 10.24 -11.10 -1.10
C ALA A 222 10.39 -9.57 -0.99
N MET A 223 10.06 -8.99 0.16
CA MET A 223 10.26 -7.57 0.44
C MET A 223 11.76 -7.20 0.44
N MET A 224 12.62 -8.04 1.01
CA MET A 224 14.07 -7.82 1.04
C MET A 224 14.73 -7.78 -0.35
N LEU A 225 14.06 -8.22 -1.40
CA LEU A 225 14.50 -8.04 -2.78
C LEU A 225 14.24 -6.62 -3.32
N GLY A 226 13.41 -5.84 -2.64
CA GLY A 226 13.02 -4.46 -2.96
C GLY A 226 13.50 -3.44 -1.91
N PRO A 227 12.61 -2.63 -1.34
CA PRO A 227 12.94 -1.62 -0.34
C PRO A 227 13.20 -2.27 1.03
N ARG A 228 14.47 -2.62 1.26
CA ARG A 228 14.92 -3.38 2.44
C ARG A 228 14.65 -2.70 3.78
N ASP A 229 14.32 -1.43 3.77
CA ASP A 229 14.00 -0.59 4.92
C ASP A 229 12.49 -0.38 5.11
N ALA A 230 11.65 -1.14 4.38
CA ALA A 230 10.20 -1.06 4.54
C ALA A 230 9.72 -1.58 5.90
N PHE A 231 10.41 -2.55 6.46
CA PHE A 231 10.13 -3.16 7.78
C PHE A 231 11.43 -3.33 8.56
N ASP A 232 11.36 -3.27 9.89
CA ASP A 232 12.53 -3.35 10.76
C ASP A 232 13.05 -4.80 10.94
N SER A 233 12.16 -5.78 10.77
CA SER A 233 12.49 -7.20 10.90
C SER A 233 11.43 -8.10 10.26
N ALA A 234 11.69 -9.41 10.19
CA ALA A 234 10.70 -10.40 9.78
C ALA A 234 9.49 -10.46 10.74
N ALA A 235 9.70 -10.20 12.03
CA ALA A 235 8.62 -10.14 13.01
C ALA A 235 7.75 -8.91 12.80
N ASP A 236 8.36 -7.75 12.55
CA ASP A 236 7.66 -6.51 12.21
C ASP A 236 6.86 -6.66 10.90
N PHE A 237 7.44 -7.32 9.88
CA PHE A 237 6.71 -7.67 8.66
C PHE A 237 5.49 -8.54 8.96
N ALA A 238 5.63 -9.59 9.75
CA ALA A 238 4.54 -10.51 10.07
C ALA A 238 3.41 -9.84 10.86
N GLU A 239 3.74 -8.86 11.71
CA GLU A 239 2.76 -8.07 12.45
C GLU A 239 1.94 -7.13 11.54
N HIS A 240 2.54 -6.65 10.45
CA HIS A 240 1.97 -5.65 9.54
C HIS A 240 1.73 -6.18 8.12
N ASP A 241 1.67 -7.52 7.94
CA ASP A 241 1.41 -8.20 6.67
C ASP A 241 -0.07 -8.15 6.29
N VAL A 242 -0.45 -7.15 5.49
CA VAL A 242 -1.84 -6.98 5.03
C VAL A 242 -2.35 -8.11 4.12
N ILE A 243 -1.47 -8.95 3.55
CA ILE A 243 -1.87 -10.15 2.82
C ILE A 243 -2.19 -11.27 3.81
N GLY A 244 -1.33 -11.46 4.80
CA GLY A 244 -1.51 -12.45 5.86
C GLY A 244 -2.72 -12.17 6.76
N HIS A 245 -3.12 -10.90 6.87
CA HIS A 245 -4.25 -10.44 7.69
C HIS A 245 -5.46 -9.98 6.86
N ALA A 246 -5.56 -10.41 5.61
CA ALA A 246 -6.62 -9.96 4.69
C ALA A 246 -8.04 -10.23 5.21
N ASP A 247 -8.23 -11.20 6.11
CA ASP A 247 -9.49 -11.48 6.79
C ASP A 247 -10.00 -10.30 7.64
N ARG A 248 -9.12 -9.43 8.14
CA ARG A 248 -9.49 -8.21 8.88
C ARG A 248 -10.14 -7.14 8.00
N LEU A 249 -10.05 -7.30 6.67
CA LEU A 249 -10.72 -6.44 5.70
C LEU A 249 -12.15 -6.91 5.35
N ALA A 250 -12.68 -7.91 6.05
CA ALA A 250 -14.05 -8.38 5.86
C ALA A 250 -15.08 -7.25 6.03
N GLY A 251 -15.97 -7.12 5.06
CA GLY A 251 -17.02 -6.09 5.05
C GLY A 251 -16.55 -4.67 4.76
N VAL A 252 -15.26 -4.45 4.47
CA VAL A 252 -14.72 -3.16 4.05
C VAL A 252 -15.13 -2.89 2.60
N ASN A 253 -15.72 -1.73 2.34
CA ASN A 253 -16.00 -1.26 0.97
C ASN A 253 -14.68 -0.89 0.29
N LEU A 254 -14.03 -1.88 -0.33
CA LEU A 254 -12.66 -1.84 -0.83
C LEU A 254 -12.61 -1.76 -2.35
N ARG A 255 -11.72 -0.92 -2.86
CA ARG A 255 -11.29 -0.90 -4.26
C ARG A 255 -9.79 -1.08 -4.36
N VAL A 256 -9.35 -1.95 -5.28
CA VAL A 256 -7.93 -2.19 -5.57
C VAL A 256 -7.70 -2.03 -7.07
N ASP A 257 -6.80 -1.14 -7.46
CA ASP A 257 -6.37 -0.95 -8.84
C ASP A 257 -4.87 -1.19 -8.97
N CYS A 258 -4.44 -1.95 -10.00
CA CYS A 258 -3.02 -2.19 -10.27
C CYS A 258 -2.73 -2.34 -11.75
N GLY A 259 -1.62 -1.78 -12.22
CA GLY A 259 -1.14 -1.95 -13.58
C GLY A 259 -0.63 -3.37 -13.83
N ARG A 260 -0.92 -3.94 -15.02
CA ARG A 260 -0.43 -5.30 -15.36
C ARG A 260 1.09 -5.38 -15.55
N SER A 261 1.76 -4.24 -15.76
CA SER A 261 3.22 -4.13 -15.85
C SER A 261 3.83 -3.53 -14.57
N ASP A 262 3.02 -3.36 -13.51
CA ASP A 262 3.46 -2.90 -12.20
C ASP A 262 4.31 -3.99 -11.53
N PRO A 263 5.48 -3.69 -10.94
CA PRO A 263 6.27 -4.67 -10.23
C PRO A 263 5.54 -5.30 -9.03
N PHE A 264 4.54 -4.62 -8.45
CA PHE A 264 3.70 -5.19 -7.39
C PHE A 264 2.54 -6.05 -7.91
N TYR A 265 2.29 -6.09 -9.23
CA TYR A 265 1.13 -6.78 -9.79
C TYR A 265 0.96 -8.22 -9.27
N GLY A 266 2.05 -9.00 -9.25
CA GLY A 266 2.02 -10.36 -8.73
C GLY A 266 1.60 -10.45 -7.27
N TYR A 267 2.11 -9.56 -6.41
CA TYR A 267 1.75 -9.52 -4.99
C TYR A 267 0.32 -9.02 -4.79
N VAL A 268 -0.11 -8.04 -5.57
CA VAL A 268 -1.49 -7.53 -5.52
C VAL A 268 -2.50 -8.60 -5.94
N THR A 269 -2.15 -9.50 -6.87
CA THR A 269 -3.02 -10.65 -7.20
C THR A 269 -3.15 -11.62 -6.01
N HIS A 270 -2.09 -11.84 -5.23
CA HIS A 270 -2.16 -12.62 -3.99
C HIS A 270 -3.02 -11.93 -2.91
N LEU A 271 -2.87 -10.62 -2.73
CA LEU A 271 -3.73 -9.84 -1.83
C LEU A 271 -5.21 -10.03 -2.21
N VAL A 272 -5.57 -9.78 -3.47
CA VAL A 272 -6.96 -9.87 -3.93
C VAL A 272 -7.53 -11.29 -3.77
N ALA A 273 -6.70 -12.32 -3.96
CA ALA A 273 -7.10 -13.71 -3.76
C ALA A 273 -7.29 -14.08 -2.27
N ALA A 274 -6.62 -13.37 -1.35
CA ALA A 274 -6.72 -13.58 0.09
C ALA A 274 -7.90 -12.83 0.74
N LEU A 275 -8.46 -11.81 0.06
CA LEU A 275 -9.59 -11.04 0.59
C LEU A 275 -10.84 -11.89 0.76
N PRO A 276 -11.61 -11.71 1.85
CA PRO A 276 -12.88 -12.40 2.08
C PRO A 276 -13.93 -12.12 0.99
N GLU A 277 -13.99 -10.89 0.49
CA GLU A 277 -14.87 -10.46 -0.59
C GLU A 277 -14.08 -9.86 -1.74
N PRO A 278 -14.51 -10.08 -3.01
CA PRO A 278 -13.84 -9.46 -4.16
C PRO A 278 -13.91 -7.92 -4.07
N PRO A 279 -12.78 -7.21 -4.17
CA PRO A 279 -12.79 -5.75 -4.18
C PRO A 279 -13.32 -5.20 -5.49
N SER A 280 -13.82 -3.98 -5.49
CA SER A 280 -14.02 -3.18 -6.71
C SER A 280 -12.68 -2.87 -7.39
N GLY A 281 -12.70 -2.37 -8.64
CA GLY A 281 -11.49 -2.02 -9.38
C GLY A 281 -10.97 -3.16 -10.23
N GLY A 282 -9.66 -3.33 -10.30
CA GLY A 282 -9.03 -4.43 -11.03
C GLY A 282 -7.72 -4.08 -11.73
N TYR A 283 -7.38 -4.89 -12.74
CA TYR A 283 -6.09 -4.82 -13.39
C TYR A 283 -6.21 -4.31 -14.82
N SER A 284 -5.47 -3.26 -15.16
CA SER A 284 -5.48 -2.71 -16.51
C SER A 284 -4.05 -2.51 -17.03
N ARG A 285 -3.90 -2.12 -18.30
CA ARG A 285 -2.59 -1.80 -18.89
C ARG A 285 -1.96 -0.63 -18.12
N GLY A 286 -0.67 -0.73 -17.77
CA GLY A 286 0.13 0.33 -17.13
C GLY A 286 1.15 -0.24 -16.18
N GLY A 287 2.07 0.62 -15.74
CA GLY A 287 3.13 0.34 -14.79
C GLY A 287 2.85 0.91 -13.41
N HIS A 288 3.91 1.10 -12.64
CA HIS A 288 3.90 1.77 -11.34
C HIS A 288 4.25 3.25 -11.55
N ASP A 289 3.38 3.99 -12.22
CA ASP A 289 3.69 5.30 -12.72
C ASP A 289 2.47 6.25 -12.71
N GLN A 290 2.76 7.54 -12.88
CA GLN A 290 1.78 8.61 -12.91
C GLN A 290 0.74 8.44 -14.02
N ASP A 291 1.14 7.95 -15.20
CA ASP A 291 0.23 7.79 -16.33
C ASP A 291 -0.86 6.76 -16.01
N TYR A 292 -0.47 5.68 -15.32
CA TYR A 292 -1.43 4.70 -14.83
C TYR A 292 -2.37 5.31 -13.80
N TRP A 293 -1.82 5.94 -12.77
CA TRP A 293 -2.57 6.49 -11.64
C TRP A 293 -3.55 7.59 -12.07
N GLN A 294 -3.13 8.50 -12.94
CA GLN A 294 -4.03 9.53 -13.49
C GLN A 294 -5.18 8.93 -14.29
N ARG A 295 -4.92 7.86 -15.04
CA ARG A 295 -5.95 7.23 -15.86
C ARG A 295 -7.04 6.54 -15.03
N VAL A 296 -6.70 5.95 -13.88
CA VAL A 296 -7.66 5.25 -13.00
C VAL A 296 -8.32 6.18 -11.99
N ALA A 297 -7.72 7.33 -11.67
CA ALA A 297 -8.20 8.29 -10.67
C ALA A 297 -9.67 8.74 -10.84
N PRO A 298 -10.24 8.96 -12.03
CA PRO A 298 -11.66 9.29 -12.17
C PRO A 298 -12.59 8.18 -11.65
N ALA A 299 -12.24 6.91 -11.87
CA ALA A 299 -13.03 5.78 -11.39
C ALA A 299 -12.92 5.61 -9.86
N GLU A 300 -11.76 5.90 -9.31
CA GLU A 300 -11.48 5.90 -7.87
C GLU A 300 -12.26 7.02 -7.17
N ALA A 301 -12.20 8.24 -7.69
CA ALA A 301 -12.95 9.38 -7.17
C ALA A 301 -14.47 9.13 -7.22
N LYS A 302 -14.96 8.48 -8.29
CA LYS A 302 -16.38 8.08 -8.41
C LYS A 302 -16.77 7.00 -7.40
N PHE A 303 -15.89 6.02 -7.16
CA PHE A 303 -16.11 4.99 -6.14
C PHE A 303 -16.24 5.61 -4.75
N ILE A 304 -15.33 6.53 -4.39
CA ILE A 304 -15.38 7.27 -3.13
C ILE A 304 -16.66 8.10 -3.03
N GLY A 305 -16.99 8.88 -4.06
CA GLY A 305 -18.19 9.74 -4.06
C GLY A 305 -19.51 8.98 -3.84
N ARG A 306 -19.59 7.74 -4.32
CA ARG A 306 -20.77 6.86 -4.14
C ARG A 306 -20.92 6.30 -2.72
N ALA A 307 -19.86 6.28 -1.93
CA ALA A 307 -19.91 5.75 -0.56
C ALA A 307 -20.69 6.62 0.40
N TRP A 308 -21.03 7.84 0.00
CA TRP A 308 -21.75 8.83 0.82
C TRP A 308 -23.17 9.19 0.28
N GLY A 309 -23.53 8.64 -0.88
CA GLY A 309 -24.79 8.96 -1.61
C GLY A 309 -25.95 8.07 -1.35
#